data_5af274da963503d3d771f34d1cffc7dc
#
_entry.id   5af274da963503d3d771f34d1cffc7dc
#
_cell.length_a   1.000
_cell.length_b   1.000
_cell.length_c   1.000
_cell.angle_alpha   90.00
_cell.angle_beta   90.00
_cell.angle_gamma   90.00
#
_symmetry.space_group_name_H-M   'P 1'
#
loop_
_entity.id
_entity.type
_entity.pdbx_description
1 polymer ?
#
loop_
_entity_poly.entity_id
_entity_poly.type
_entity_poly.pdbx_seq_one_letter_code
_entity_poly.pdbx_strand_id
1 'polypeptide(L)'
;MFQMFGFGGVKCPRCAHKNAGDSGYCAQCGLTLGASRSEPILRDNRWIPADNELAVFFGLRELSGLFVKTLRVPATTRAYILQGDKATEVPQGEYEIEGFFTRLNHLLRDQHAEILITRSAAMPVQFDFDDLQTAEHLKVSAHFSVSIKIEQVSAFAQHF
;
A
#
# COMPACT_ATOMS: atom_id res chain seq x y z
N MET A 1 8.17 -26.63 31.42
CA MET A 1 7.99 -26.54 29.95
C MET A 1 8.43 -25.16 29.54
N PHE A 2 9.69 -25.03 29.10
CA PHE A 2 10.27 -23.71 28.72
C PHE A 2 9.83 -23.39 27.30
N GLN A 3 9.00 -22.36 27.12
CA GLN A 3 8.75 -21.78 25.80
C GLN A 3 10.00 -21.01 25.39
N MET A 4 10.70 -21.51 24.39
CA MET A 4 11.77 -20.79 23.70
C MET A 4 11.11 -19.62 22.95
N PHE A 5 11.27 -18.40 23.46
CA PHE A 5 11.00 -17.18 22.71
C PHE A 5 12.02 -17.11 21.57
N GLY A 6 11.55 -17.34 20.35
CA GLY A 6 12.36 -17.18 19.15
C GLY A 6 12.75 -15.71 18.98
N PHE A 7 14.01 -15.40 19.25
CA PHE A 7 14.64 -14.11 18.91
C PHE A 7 14.92 -13.99 17.41
N GLY A 8 13.88 -14.11 16.61
CA GLY A 8 13.96 -13.90 15.17
C GLY A 8 13.45 -12.51 14.81
N GLY A 9 14.34 -11.51 14.75
CA GLY A 9 13.95 -10.19 14.23
C GLY A 9 13.57 -10.26 12.75
N VAL A 10 12.58 -9.50 12.33
CA VAL A 10 12.16 -9.37 10.92
C VAL A 10 13.01 -8.29 10.25
N LYS A 11 13.71 -8.68 9.16
CA LYS A 11 14.48 -7.73 8.36
C LYS A 11 13.53 -7.01 7.39
N CYS A 12 13.52 -5.69 7.42
CA CYS A 12 12.73 -4.90 6.49
C CYS A 12 13.18 -5.14 5.04
N PRO A 13 12.31 -5.52 4.12
CA PRO A 13 12.68 -5.75 2.72
C PRO A 13 13.09 -4.45 2.00
N ARG A 14 12.65 -3.29 2.49
CA ARG A 14 12.91 -1.99 1.88
C ARG A 14 14.24 -1.37 2.30
N CYS A 15 14.51 -1.28 3.62
CA CYS A 15 15.69 -0.59 4.14
C CYS A 15 16.68 -1.52 4.85
N ALA A 16 16.43 -2.82 4.85
CA ALA A 16 17.23 -3.84 5.51
C ALA A 16 17.38 -3.70 7.05
N HIS A 17 16.67 -2.76 7.68
CA HIS A 17 16.65 -2.59 9.12
C HIS A 17 16.09 -3.83 9.82
N LYS A 18 16.70 -4.26 10.93
CA LYS A 18 16.20 -5.35 11.75
C LYS A 18 15.19 -4.82 12.77
N ASN A 19 14.00 -5.38 12.75
CA ASN A 19 12.91 -5.05 13.66
C ASN A 19 12.64 -6.21 14.61
N ALA A 20 11.95 -5.98 15.72
CA ALA A 20 11.47 -7.06 16.58
C ALA A 20 10.54 -8.00 15.79
N GLY A 21 10.49 -9.28 16.16
CA GLY A 21 9.75 -10.31 15.41
C GLY A 21 8.24 -10.07 15.35
N ASP A 22 7.71 -9.28 16.27
CA ASP A 22 6.31 -8.88 16.40
C ASP A 22 6.02 -7.47 15.86
N SER A 23 7.01 -6.81 15.27
CA SER A 23 6.83 -5.45 14.75
C SER A 23 5.88 -5.43 13.58
N GLY A 24 4.76 -4.71 13.68
CA GLY A 24 3.83 -4.47 12.59
C GLY A 24 4.38 -3.53 11.52
N TYR A 25 5.36 -2.70 11.87
CA TYR A 25 5.97 -1.70 10.98
C TYR A 25 7.48 -1.65 11.18
N CYS A 26 8.19 -1.26 10.13
CA CYS A 26 9.63 -0.99 10.21
C CYS A 26 9.87 0.31 10.99
N ALA A 27 10.65 0.22 12.09
CA ALA A 27 10.98 1.37 12.92
C ALA A 27 11.77 2.47 12.17
N GLN A 28 12.47 2.10 11.08
CA GLN A 28 13.29 3.05 10.33
C GLN A 28 12.57 3.70 9.16
N CYS A 29 11.75 2.97 8.39
CA CYS A 29 11.14 3.49 7.15
C CYS A 29 9.62 3.43 7.12
N GLY A 30 8.98 2.96 8.20
CA GLY A 30 7.53 2.87 8.31
C GLY A 30 6.86 1.77 7.47
N LEU A 31 7.63 0.97 6.71
CA LEU A 31 7.06 -0.11 5.92
C LEU A 31 6.36 -1.13 6.82
N THR A 32 5.14 -1.52 6.47
CA THR A 32 4.41 -2.58 7.17
C THR A 32 5.16 -3.91 7.09
N LEU A 33 5.46 -4.51 8.24
CA LEU A 33 6.15 -5.78 8.37
C LEU A 33 5.17 -6.80 8.93
N GLY A 34 4.76 -7.76 8.15
CA GLY A 34 4.14 -8.95 8.72
C GLY A 34 2.64 -8.94 8.95
N ALA A 35 1.87 -8.03 8.39
CA ALA A 35 0.48 -8.31 8.11
C ALA A 35 0.43 -9.26 6.90
N SER A 36 0.59 -10.56 7.12
CA SER A 36 0.18 -11.52 6.11
C SER A 36 -1.33 -11.33 5.95
N ARG A 37 -1.74 -10.62 4.91
CA ARG A 37 -3.12 -10.55 4.53
C ARG A 37 -3.66 -11.97 4.42
N SER A 38 -4.72 -12.29 5.13
CA SER A 38 -5.45 -13.55 4.99
C SER A 38 -6.18 -13.64 3.64
N GLU A 39 -6.37 -12.49 2.97
CA GLU A 39 -7.07 -12.38 1.69
C GLU A 39 -6.15 -11.89 0.56
N PRO A 40 -6.38 -12.29 -0.68
CA PRO A 40 -5.62 -11.80 -1.81
C PRO A 40 -5.82 -10.28 -1.99
N ILE A 41 -4.73 -9.59 -2.38
CA ILE A 41 -4.76 -8.14 -2.66
C ILE A 41 -5.74 -7.83 -3.80
N LEU A 42 -5.80 -8.73 -4.80
CA LEU A 42 -6.68 -8.60 -5.96
C LEU A 42 -7.68 -9.77 -5.97
N ARG A 43 -8.96 -9.46 -6.12
CA ARG A 43 -10.01 -10.42 -6.43
C ARG A 43 -10.65 -10.03 -7.76
N ASP A 44 -10.68 -10.95 -8.72
CA ASP A 44 -11.17 -10.66 -10.08
C ASP A 44 -10.51 -9.41 -10.69
N ASN A 45 -9.19 -9.28 -10.48
CA ASN A 45 -8.39 -8.13 -10.93
C ASN A 45 -8.88 -6.76 -10.41
N ARG A 46 -9.58 -6.76 -9.32
CA ARG A 46 -9.99 -5.58 -8.56
C ARG A 46 -9.30 -5.56 -7.20
N TRP A 47 -8.71 -4.43 -6.83
CA TRP A 47 -8.14 -4.26 -5.51
C TRP A 47 -9.22 -4.29 -4.42
N ILE A 48 -8.95 -5.07 -3.38
CA ILE A 48 -9.78 -5.14 -2.19
C ILE A 48 -8.96 -4.58 -1.03
N PRO A 49 -9.17 -3.29 -0.70
CA PRO A 49 -8.41 -2.67 0.38
C PRO A 49 -8.81 -3.26 1.74
N ALA A 50 -7.82 -3.58 2.57
CA ALA A 50 -8.06 -3.79 4.00
C ALA A 50 -8.33 -2.43 4.69
N ASP A 51 -8.91 -2.44 5.89
CA ASP A 51 -9.34 -1.21 6.57
C ASP A 51 -8.19 -0.21 6.79
N ASN A 52 -6.98 -0.71 6.98
CA ASN A 52 -5.77 0.07 7.20
C ASN A 52 -4.93 0.31 5.93
N GLU A 53 -5.41 -0.05 4.76
CA GLU A 53 -4.71 0.16 3.49
C GLU A 53 -5.22 1.39 2.76
N LEU A 54 -4.35 2.36 2.54
CA LEU A 54 -4.62 3.57 1.78
C LEU A 54 -4.34 3.39 0.29
N ALA A 55 -3.32 2.62 -0.05
CA ALA A 55 -2.86 2.37 -1.42
C ALA A 55 -2.20 1.00 -1.53
N VAL A 56 -2.08 0.51 -2.76
CA VAL A 56 -1.34 -0.70 -3.10
C VAL A 56 -0.52 -0.48 -4.37
N PHE A 57 0.70 -1.03 -4.36
CA PHE A 57 1.54 -1.16 -5.55
C PHE A 57 1.59 -2.62 -5.97
N PHE A 58 1.51 -2.87 -7.26
CA PHE A 58 1.70 -4.20 -7.82
C PHE A 58 2.17 -4.14 -9.27
N GLY A 59 2.89 -5.18 -9.67
CA GLY A 59 3.31 -5.35 -11.07
C GLY A 59 2.22 -5.99 -11.92
N LEU A 60 2.33 -5.85 -13.23
CA LEU A 60 1.41 -6.47 -14.18
C LEU A 60 1.31 -7.99 -14.08
N ARG A 61 2.35 -8.63 -13.56
CA ARG A 61 2.41 -10.09 -13.39
C ARG A 61 1.46 -10.62 -12.32
N GLU A 62 1.06 -9.76 -11.41
CA GLU A 62 0.16 -10.10 -10.31
C GLU A 62 -1.31 -10.14 -10.74
N LEU A 63 -1.64 -9.58 -11.91
CA LEU A 63 -2.97 -9.68 -12.48
C LEU A 63 -3.23 -11.10 -12.99
N SER A 64 -4.39 -11.65 -12.66
CA SER A 64 -4.84 -12.95 -13.18
C SER A 64 -5.27 -12.84 -14.64
N GLY A 65 -5.07 -13.92 -15.37
CA GLY A 65 -5.40 -14.03 -16.80
C GLY A 65 -4.26 -14.63 -17.60
N LEU A 66 -4.55 -15.67 -18.40
CA LEU A 66 -3.54 -16.37 -19.18
C LEU A 66 -3.28 -15.67 -20.52
N PHE A 67 -4.34 -15.17 -21.15
CA PHE A 67 -4.28 -14.56 -22.50
C PHE A 67 -4.68 -13.09 -22.50
N VAL A 68 -5.62 -12.69 -21.61
CA VAL A 68 -6.07 -11.32 -21.48
C VAL A 68 -6.01 -10.95 -20.01
N LYS A 69 -5.25 -9.91 -19.70
CA LYS A 69 -5.19 -9.34 -18.36
C LYS A 69 -6.05 -8.09 -18.33
N THR A 70 -7.03 -8.10 -17.47
CA THR A 70 -7.90 -6.94 -17.25
C THR A 70 -7.62 -6.33 -15.90
N LEU A 71 -7.76 -5.01 -15.79
CA LEU A 71 -7.74 -4.28 -14.54
C LEU A 71 -9.11 -3.64 -14.33
N ARG A 72 -9.69 -3.84 -13.16
CA ARG A 72 -10.96 -3.21 -12.78
C ARG A 72 -10.71 -2.11 -11.77
N VAL A 73 -11.09 -0.90 -12.15
CA VAL A 73 -10.96 0.33 -11.34
C VAL A 73 -12.35 0.80 -10.92
N PRO A 74 -12.84 0.43 -9.73
CA PRO A 74 -14.13 0.89 -9.23
C PRO A 74 -14.10 2.37 -8.82
N ALA A 75 -15.29 2.98 -8.71
CA ALA A 75 -15.46 4.38 -8.33
C ALA A 75 -14.87 4.75 -6.95
N THR A 76 -14.68 3.75 -6.09
CA THR A 76 -14.10 3.93 -4.76
C THR A 76 -12.58 4.01 -4.76
N THR A 77 -11.95 3.83 -5.93
CA THR A 77 -10.49 3.82 -6.09
C THR A 77 -10.07 4.73 -7.24
N ARG A 78 -8.80 5.09 -7.24
CA ARG A 78 -8.09 5.74 -8.35
C ARG A 78 -6.89 4.89 -8.69
N ALA A 79 -6.66 4.64 -9.97
CA ALA A 79 -5.54 3.83 -10.44
C ALA A 79 -4.59 4.68 -11.27
N TYR A 80 -3.31 4.36 -11.19
CA TYR A 80 -2.24 5.05 -11.89
C TYR A 80 -1.23 4.05 -12.42
N ILE A 81 -0.72 4.32 -13.61
CA ILE A 81 0.43 3.61 -14.17
C ILE A 81 1.65 4.46 -13.90
N LEU A 82 2.61 3.85 -13.25
CA LEU A 82 3.88 4.49 -12.88
C LEU A 82 4.97 4.06 -13.87
N GLN A 83 5.72 5.06 -14.34
CA GLN A 83 6.84 4.88 -15.26
C GLN A 83 7.94 5.86 -14.87
N GLY A 84 8.90 5.38 -14.11
CA GLY A 84 9.89 6.27 -13.50
C GLY A 84 9.20 7.30 -12.59
N ASP A 85 9.41 8.57 -12.90
CA ASP A 85 8.83 9.71 -12.16
C ASP A 85 7.42 10.12 -12.62
N LYS A 86 6.89 9.45 -13.66
CA LYS A 86 5.61 9.80 -14.26
C LYS A 86 4.49 8.88 -13.81
N ALA A 87 3.43 9.47 -13.27
CA ALA A 87 2.18 8.79 -12.93
C ALA A 87 1.08 9.18 -13.92
N THR A 88 0.50 8.20 -14.63
CA THR A 88 -0.60 8.42 -15.56
C THR A 88 -1.87 7.82 -14.97
N GLU A 89 -2.90 8.65 -14.76
CA GLU A 89 -4.17 8.20 -14.21
C GLU A 89 -4.92 7.30 -15.20
N VAL A 90 -5.44 6.19 -14.67
CA VAL A 90 -6.32 5.27 -15.40
C VAL A 90 -7.75 5.59 -14.96
N PRO A 91 -8.65 5.98 -15.87
CA PRO A 91 -10.03 6.27 -15.53
C PRO A 91 -10.74 5.07 -14.89
N GLN A 92 -11.89 5.32 -14.24
CA GLN A 92 -12.74 4.25 -13.71
C GLN A 92 -13.27 3.38 -14.84
N GLY A 93 -13.31 2.07 -14.63
CA GLY A 93 -13.80 1.13 -15.64
C GLY A 93 -13.08 -0.22 -15.59
N GLU A 94 -13.25 -0.98 -16.67
CA GLU A 94 -12.56 -2.24 -16.92
C GLU A 94 -11.66 -2.07 -18.14
N TYR A 95 -10.39 -2.39 -17.97
CA TYR A 95 -9.35 -2.18 -18.99
C TYR A 95 -8.65 -3.47 -19.31
N GLU A 96 -8.61 -3.84 -20.59
CA GLU A 96 -7.68 -4.84 -21.09
C GLU A 96 -6.27 -4.26 -21.09
N ILE A 97 -5.42 -4.80 -20.24
CA ILE A 97 -4.08 -4.26 -20.00
C ILE A 97 -3.24 -4.32 -21.26
N GLU A 98 -3.32 -5.39 -22.04
CA GLU A 98 -2.55 -5.51 -23.29
C GLU A 98 -2.97 -4.46 -24.34
N GLY A 99 -4.26 -4.22 -24.52
CA GLY A 99 -4.77 -3.17 -25.40
C GLY A 99 -4.40 -1.76 -24.94
N PHE A 100 -4.43 -1.53 -23.64
CA PHE A 100 -4.04 -0.27 -23.01
C PHE A 100 -2.52 -0.07 -23.12
N PHE A 101 -1.73 -1.10 -22.85
CA PHE A 101 -0.27 -1.05 -22.97
C PHE A 101 0.22 -1.03 -24.41
N THR A 102 -0.49 -1.62 -25.37
CA THR A 102 -0.13 -1.50 -26.79
C THR A 102 -0.23 -0.05 -27.26
N ARG A 103 -1.18 0.72 -26.76
CA ARG A 103 -1.28 2.17 -27.01
C ARG A 103 -0.18 2.98 -26.30
N LEU A 104 0.28 2.50 -25.15
CA LEU A 104 1.41 3.07 -24.40
C LEU A 104 2.77 2.50 -24.85
N ASN A 105 2.81 1.33 -25.49
CA ASN A 105 4.02 0.60 -25.86
C ASN A 105 4.95 1.31 -26.85
N HIS A 106 4.51 2.35 -27.53
CA HIS A 106 5.45 3.24 -28.23
C HIS A 106 6.38 3.99 -27.26
N LEU A 107 6.06 4.01 -25.95
CA LEU A 107 6.85 4.65 -24.90
C LEU A 107 7.52 3.64 -23.93
N LEU A 108 7.20 2.32 -24.03
CA LEU A 108 7.44 1.35 -22.96
C LEU A 108 8.42 0.23 -23.26
N ARG A 109 9.22 0.34 -24.31
CA ARG A 109 10.07 -0.80 -24.75
C ARG A 109 11.05 -1.32 -23.69
N ASP A 110 11.37 -0.59 -22.62
CA ASP A 110 12.42 -0.96 -21.67
C ASP A 110 12.15 -0.66 -20.18
N GLN A 111 10.93 -0.30 -19.76
CA GLN A 111 10.69 0.03 -18.35
C GLN A 111 9.61 -0.86 -17.71
N HIS A 112 9.91 -1.38 -16.53
CA HIS A 112 8.94 -2.07 -15.68
C HIS A 112 7.83 -1.07 -15.28
N ALA A 113 6.63 -1.27 -15.83
CA ALA A 113 5.48 -0.49 -15.41
C ALA A 113 4.88 -1.11 -14.16
N GLU A 114 4.62 -0.29 -13.17
CA GLU A 114 3.93 -0.64 -11.93
C GLU A 114 2.56 0.02 -11.91
N ILE A 115 1.65 -0.60 -11.21
CA ILE A 115 0.31 -0.06 -10.99
C ILE A 115 0.20 0.36 -9.53
N LEU A 116 -0.19 1.61 -9.32
CA LEU A 116 -0.58 2.13 -8.02
C LEU A 116 -2.10 2.29 -8.01
N ILE A 117 -2.78 1.69 -7.04
CA ILE A 117 -4.19 1.96 -6.78
C ILE A 117 -4.32 2.57 -5.39
N THR A 118 -5.12 3.63 -5.29
CA THR A 118 -5.38 4.36 -4.05
C THR A 118 -6.87 4.41 -3.76
N ARG A 119 -7.24 4.60 -2.50
CA ARG A 119 -8.61 4.99 -2.17
C ARG A 119 -8.91 6.37 -2.74
N SER A 120 -10.13 6.56 -3.25
CA SER A 120 -10.62 7.87 -3.69
C SER A 120 -11.07 8.75 -2.53
N ALA A 121 -11.59 8.14 -1.46
CA ALA A 121 -12.00 8.81 -0.23
C ALA A 121 -10.86 8.87 0.79
N ALA A 122 -10.93 9.86 1.68
CA ALA A 122 -10.04 9.93 2.84
C ALA A 122 -10.29 8.74 3.77
N MET A 123 -9.22 8.22 4.35
CA MET A 123 -9.24 7.10 5.29
C MET A 123 -9.04 7.65 6.71
N PRO A 124 -9.94 7.34 7.65
CA PRO A 124 -9.74 7.71 9.04
C PRO A 124 -8.68 6.81 9.66
N VAL A 125 -7.75 7.42 10.39
CA VAL A 125 -6.75 6.74 11.22
C VAL A 125 -6.94 7.21 12.65
N GLN A 126 -7.04 6.26 13.58
CA GLN A 126 -7.22 6.54 15.00
C GLN A 126 -5.91 6.28 15.73
N PHE A 127 -5.59 7.15 16.67
CA PHE A 127 -4.45 7.04 17.55
C PHE A 127 -4.95 7.17 18.98
N ASP A 128 -4.65 6.16 19.79
CA ASP A 128 -4.98 6.10 21.19
C ASP A 128 -3.68 6.17 22.00
N PHE A 129 -3.61 7.11 22.91
CA PHE A 129 -2.49 7.29 23.83
C PHE A 129 -3.02 7.15 25.25
N ASP A 130 -2.62 6.09 25.91
CA ASP A 130 -2.95 5.84 27.30
C ASP A 130 -1.76 6.16 28.21
N ASP A 131 -2.06 6.46 29.46
CA ASP A 131 -1.05 6.73 30.49
C ASP A 131 -0.06 7.88 30.17
N LEU A 132 -0.47 8.88 29.39
CA LEU A 132 0.30 10.11 29.26
C LEU A 132 0.39 10.80 30.63
N GLN A 133 1.58 11.31 30.97
CA GLN A 133 1.79 11.98 32.22
C GLN A 133 2.05 13.47 32.02
N THR A 134 1.28 14.33 32.69
CA THR A 134 1.54 15.77 32.70
C THR A 134 2.74 16.10 33.58
N ALA A 135 3.22 17.34 33.51
CA ALA A 135 4.28 17.85 34.39
C ALA A 135 3.90 17.78 35.89
N GLU A 136 2.62 17.82 36.20
CA GLU A 136 2.07 17.70 37.56
C GLU A 136 1.79 16.24 37.95
N HIS A 137 2.31 15.26 37.17
CA HIS A 137 2.13 13.83 37.41
C HIS A 137 0.68 13.32 37.30
N LEU A 138 -0.20 14.04 36.62
CA LEU A 138 -1.54 13.56 36.31
C LEU A 138 -1.49 12.61 35.14
N LYS A 139 -2.21 11.50 35.24
CA LYS A 139 -2.41 10.56 34.13
C LYS A 139 -3.56 11.03 33.27
N VAL A 140 -3.35 11.09 31.97
CA VAL A 140 -4.34 11.47 30.96
C VAL A 140 -4.30 10.49 29.78
N SER A 141 -5.45 10.26 29.17
CA SER A 141 -5.54 9.55 27.89
C SER A 141 -5.97 10.53 26.79
N ALA A 142 -5.49 10.31 25.60
CA ALA A 142 -5.85 11.13 24.45
C ALA A 142 -6.21 10.24 23.26
N HIS A 143 -7.31 10.57 22.57
CA HIS A 143 -7.80 9.89 21.39
C HIS A 143 -7.81 10.88 20.22
N PHE A 144 -7.12 10.55 19.15
CA PHE A 144 -7.05 11.37 17.96
C PHE A 144 -7.60 10.60 16.75
N SER A 145 -8.41 11.27 15.94
CA SER A 145 -8.83 10.78 14.63
C SER A 145 -8.32 11.74 13.56
N VAL A 146 -7.55 11.21 12.62
CA VAL A 146 -6.98 11.96 11.50
C VAL A 146 -7.48 11.33 10.20
N SER A 147 -7.97 12.14 9.27
CA SER A 147 -8.32 11.67 7.93
C SER A 147 -7.16 11.90 6.98
N ILE A 148 -6.68 10.83 6.36
CA ILE A 148 -5.58 10.87 5.40
C ILE A 148 -6.06 10.54 3.98
N LYS A 149 -5.51 11.23 2.98
CA LYS A 149 -5.80 11.03 1.57
C LYS A 149 -4.57 11.35 0.74
N ILE A 150 -4.37 10.62 -0.35
CA ILE A 150 -3.30 10.92 -1.31
C ILE A 150 -3.83 11.96 -2.30
N GLU A 151 -3.32 13.17 -2.23
CA GLU A 151 -3.68 14.26 -3.16
C GLU A 151 -2.72 14.31 -4.36
N GLN A 152 -1.41 14.22 -4.11
CA GLN A 152 -0.38 14.28 -5.15
C GLN A 152 0.26 12.90 -5.34
N VAL A 153 -0.26 12.16 -6.30
CA VAL A 153 0.14 10.76 -6.53
C VAL A 153 1.58 10.65 -7.03
N SER A 154 2.03 11.54 -7.90
CA SER A 154 3.42 11.52 -8.39
C SER A 154 4.42 11.74 -7.25
N ALA A 155 4.16 12.69 -6.36
CA ALA A 155 4.98 12.91 -5.18
C ALA A 155 4.96 11.71 -4.23
N PHE A 156 3.78 11.12 -4.00
CA PHE A 156 3.63 9.92 -3.18
C PHE A 156 4.43 8.75 -3.75
N ALA A 157 4.34 8.50 -5.06
CA ALA A 157 5.04 7.39 -5.71
C ALA A 157 6.57 7.50 -5.67
N GLN A 158 7.12 8.71 -5.60
CA GLN A 158 8.58 8.93 -5.48
C GLN A 158 9.15 8.50 -4.12
N HIS A 159 8.31 8.31 -3.10
CA HIS A 159 8.71 7.92 -1.75
C HIS A 159 8.57 6.41 -1.49
N PHE A 160 8.10 5.65 -2.44
CA PHE A 160 7.96 4.20 -2.42
C PHE A 160 8.88 3.53 -3.42
#